data_df5a4bb3e242e0d77208d17d34baa374
#
_entry.id   df5a4bb3e242e0d77208d17d34baa374
#
_cell.length_a   1.000
_cell.length_b   1.000
_cell.length_c   1.000
_cell.angle_alpha   90.00
_cell.angle_beta   90.00
_cell.angle_gamma   90.00
#
_symmetry.space_group_name_H-M   'P 1'
#
loop_
_entity.id
_entity.type
_entity.pdbx_description
1 polymer ?
#
loop_
_entity_poly.entity_id
_entity_poly.type
_entity_poly.pdbx_seq_one_letter_code
_entity_poly.pdbx_strand_id
1 'polypeptide(L)'
;MVKTSVLNDALNAMNNAEKAGKRQVLIRPSSKVIVKFLTVMQKHGYIGEFEEVDDHRSGKIVIQLNGRLNKCGVINPRYPVQLRDLETWATQLLPSRQFGYVVLTTSAGIMDHEEARRKHVAGKLLGFFY
;
A
#
# COMPACT_ATOMS: atom_id res chain seq x y z
N MET A 1 -23.37 -5.36 6.25
CA MET A 1 -22.54 -5.58 5.06
C MET A 1 -21.16 -6.04 5.45
N VAL A 2 -20.69 -7.11 4.87
CA VAL A 2 -19.34 -7.62 5.15
C VAL A 2 -18.33 -6.80 4.34
N LYS A 3 -17.33 -6.29 5.03
CA LYS A 3 -16.23 -5.60 4.33
C LYS A 3 -15.32 -6.64 3.70
N THR A 4 -15.15 -6.55 2.40
CA THR A 4 -14.29 -7.47 1.67
C THR A 4 -12.82 -7.12 1.84
N SER A 5 -12.51 -5.86 2.16
CA SER A 5 -11.13 -5.45 2.34
C SER A 5 -11.03 -4.17 3.16
N VAL A 6 -10.44 -4.27 4.32
CA VAL A 6 -10.12 -3.12 5.18
C VAL A 6 -9.03 -2.28 4.52
N LEU A 7 -8.07 -2.94 3.87
CA LEU A 7 -7.00 -2.25 3.16
C LEU A 7 -7.54 -1.38 2.03
N ASN A 8 -8.53 -1.87 1.29
CA ASN A 8 -9.15 -1.11 0.22
C ASN A 8 -9.79 0.18 0.75
N ASP A 9 -10.50 0.10 1.86
CA ASP A 9 -11.10 1.27 2.49
C ASP A 9 -10.05 2.28 2.92
N ALA A 10 -8.95 1.80 3.50
CA ALA A 10 -7.85 2.64 3.94
C ALA A 10 -7.21 3.39 2.76
N LEU A 11 -6.91 2.67 1.69
CA LEU A 11 -6.28 3.29 0.53
C LEU A 11 -7.21 4.26 -0.19
N ASN A 12 -8.51 3.97 -0.24
CA ASN A 12 -9.50 4.89 -0.80
C ASN A 12 -9.57 6.18 0.02
N ALA A 13 -9.52 6.08 1.34
CA ALA A 13 -9.50 7.25 2.21
C ALA A 13 -8.27 8.12 1.93
N MET A 14 -7.10 7.49 1.72
CA MET A 14 -5.89 8.21 1.38
C MET A 14 -5.99 8.90 0.02
N ASN A 15 -6.52 8.21 -0.99
CA ASN A 15 -6.73 8.80 -2.31
C ASN A 15 -7.63 10.02 -2.24
N ASN A 16 -8.72 9.91 -1.51
CA ASN A 16 -9.69 11.01 -1.38
C ASN A 16 -9.06 12.21 -0.65
N ALA A 17 -8.27 11.96 0.40
CA ALA A 17 -7.60 13.02 1.13
C ALA A 17 -6.56 13.74 0.26
N GLU A 18 -5.80 13.00 -0.53
CA GLU A 18 -4.82 13.60 -1.43
C GLU A 18 -5.50 14.44 -2.53
N LYS A 19 -6.59 13.95 -3.09
CA LYS A 19 -7.34 14.71 -4.09
C LYS A 19 -7.92 15.99 -3.52
N ALA A 20 -8.33 15.96 -2.26
CA ALA A 20 -8.86 17.13 -1.57
C ALA A 20 -7.76 18.09 -1.09
N GLY A 21 -6.51 17.72 -1.23
CA GLY A 21 -5.39 18.55 -0.80
C GLY A 21 -5.17 18.57 0.70
N LYS A 22 -5.70 17.60 1.42
CA LYS A 22 -5.50 17.49 2.86
C LYS A 22 -4.10 17.04 3.18
N ARG A 23 -3.57 17.51 4.30
CA ARG A 23 -2.22 17.13 4.74
C ARG A 23 -2.23 15.95 5.70
N GLN A 24 -3.39 15.51 6.13
CA GLN A 24 -3.53 14.47 7.14
C GLN A 24 -4.78 13.67 6.87
N VAL A 25 -4.72 12.37 7.15
CA VAL A 25 -5.88 11.50 7.01
C VAL A 25 -5.92 10.53 8.18
N LEU A 26 -7.12 10.23 8.66
CA LEU A 26 -7.37 9.26 9.71
C LEU A 26 -7.96 8.01 9.08
N ILE A 27 -7.36 6.88 9.38
CA ILE A 27 -7.79 5.58 8.88
C ILE A 27 -8.26 4.72 10.04
N ARG A 28 -9.38 4.07 9.87
CA ARG A 28 -9.98 3.17 10.84
C ARG A 28 -10.70 2.03 10.09
N PRO A 29 -10.61 0.77 10.49
CA PRO A 29 -9.77 0.25 11.58
C PRO A 29 -8.31 0.05 11.17
N SER A 30 -7.45 -0.20 12.14
CA SER A 30 -6.05 -0.52 11.92
C SER A 30 -5.87 -2.04 11.73
N SER A 31 -4.87 -2.43 10.93
CA SER A 31 -4.47 -3.82 10.81
C SER A 31 -2.98 -3.91 10.54
N LYS A 32 -2.39 -5.08 10.78
CA LYS A 32 -0.96 -5.29 10.54
C LYS A 32 -0.62 -5.13 9.06
N VAL A 33 -1.52 -5.55 8.17
CA VAL A 33 -1.32 -5.42 6.73
C VAL A 33 -1.27 -3.95 6.34
N ILE A 34 -2.17 -3.14 6.86
CA ILE A 34 -2.20 -1.70 6.58
C ILE A 34 -0.91 -1.04 7.07
N VAL A 35 -0.48 -1.35 8.29
CA VAL A 35 0.74 -0.78 8.86
C VAL A 35 1.95 -1.11 7.99
N LYS A 36 2.08 -2.35 7.55
CA LYS A 36 3.20 -2.76 6.70
C LYS A 36 3.13 -2.13 5.32
N PHE A 37 1.95 -1.98 4.75
CA PHE A 37 1.77 -1.30 3.48
C PHE A 37 2.21 0.17 3.59
N LEU A 38 1.80 0.84 4.67
CA LEU A 38 2.18 2.23 4.92
C LEU A 38 3.69 2.36 5.14
N THR A 39 4.31 1.38 5.78
CA THR A 39 5.76 1.37 5.99
C THR A 39 6.49 1.35 4.64
N VAL A 40 6.02 0.56 3.69
CA VAL A 40 6.59 0.51 2.35
C VAL A 40 6.44 1.87 1.66
N MET A 41 5.25 2.48 1.74
CA MET A 41 5.01 3.80 1.16
C MET A 41 5.90 4.87 1.77
N GLN A 42 6.07 4.84 3.09
CA GLN A 42 6.92 5.79 3.81
C GLN A 42 8.39 5.63 3.42
N LYS A 43 8.83 4.39 3.30
CA LYS A 43 10.20 4.08 2.88
C LYS A 43 10.56 4.73 1.56
N HIS A 44 9.61 4.80 0.65
CA HIS A 44 9.81 5.40 -0.67
C HIS A 44 9.43 6.87 -0.74
N GLY A 45 9.04 7.45 0.38
CA GLY A 45 8.77 8.89 0.46
C GLY A 45 7.44 9.33 -0.11
N TYR A 46 6.48 8.43 -0.30
CA TYR A 46 5.17 8.77 -0.83
C TYR A 46 4.23 9.31 0.22
N ILE A 47 4.47 8.99 1.48
CA ILE A 47 3.76 9.57 2.61
C ILE A 47 4.78 10.03 3.65
N GLY A 48 4.34 10.91 4.55
CA GLY A 48 5.16 11.31 5.69
C GLY A 48 5.05 10.31 6.82
N GLU A 49 5.14 10.79 8.03
CA GLU A 49 5.05 9.93 9.21
C GLU A 49 3.62 9.48 9.42
N PHE A 50 3.46 8.34 10.06
CA PHE A 50 2.16 7.87 10.50
C PHE A 50 2.26 7.36 11.93
N GLU A 51 1.15 7.44 12.65
CA GLU A 51 1.08 7.07 14.04
C GLU A 51 -0.15 6.19 14.26
N GLU A 52 0.04 5.09 14.97
CA GLU A 52 -1.03 4.18 15.32
C GLU A 52 -1.56 4.58 16.70
N VAL A 53 -2.85 4.86 16.78
CA VAL A 53 -3.51 5.25 18.02
C VAL A 53 -4.43 4.14 18.48
N ASP A 54 -4.22 3.68 19.70
CA ASP A 54 -5.05 2.63 20.31
C ASP A 54 -6.28 3.28 20.94
N ASP A 55 -7.46 2.92 20.44
CA ASP A 55 -8.73 3.42 20.97
C ASP A 55 -9.52 2.31 21.68
N HIS A 56 -8.83 1.24 22.09
CA HIS A 56 -9.42 0.07 22.77
C HIS A 56 -10.41 -0.72 21.91
N ARG A 57 -10.41 -0.50 20.61
CA ARG A 57 -11.20 -1.26 19.64
C ARG A 57 -10.28 -1.84 18.60
N SER A 58 -10.43 -1.43 17.37
CA SER A 58 -9.57 -1.90 16.29
C SER A 58 -8.37 -0.99 16.04
N GLY A 59 -8.29 0.12 16.75
CA GLY A 59 -7.23 1.11 16.55
C GLY A 59 -7.50 2.02 15.38
N LYS A 60 -6.74 3.10 15.31
CA LYS A 60 -6.77 4.03 14.17
C LYS A 60 -5.36 4.46 13.84
N ILE A 61 -5.18 4.91 12.61
CA ILE A 61 -3.87 5.37 12.12
C ILE A 61 -4.04 6.79 11.59
N VAL A 62 -3.19 7.70 12.09
CA VAL A 62 -3.12 9.07 11.59
C VAL A 62 -1.92 9.15 10.66
N ILE A 63 -2.15 9.53 9.41
CA ILE A 63 -1.11 9.55 8.38
C ILE A 63 -0.89 10.97 7.92
N GLN A 64 0.37 11.39 7.87
CA GLN A 64 0.76 12.68 7.32
C GLN A 64 0.98 12.54 5.83
N LEU A 65 0.30 13.35 5.03
CA LEU A 65 0.42 13.34 3.58
C LEU A 65 1.33 14.49 3.14
N ASN A 66 2.18 14.24 2.16
CA ASN A 66 3.13 15.23 1.69
C ASN A 66 2.89 15.67 0.23
N GLY A 67 1.77 15.28 -0.34
CA GLY A 67 1.40 15.67 -1.70
C GLY A 67 2.07 14.88 -2.81
N ARG A 68 2.86 13.88 -2.49
CA ARG A 68 3.58 13.07 -3.51
C ARG A 68 2.76 11.91 -4.04
N LEU A 69 1.78 11.45 -3.27
CA LEU A 69 0.96 10.31 -3.65
C LEU A 69 -0.07 10.74 -4.69
N ASN A 70 -0.01 10.14 -5.88
CA ASN A 70 -1.01 10.38 -6.92
C ASN A 70 -2.17 9.41 -6.82
N LYS A 71 -1.85 8.15 -6.61
CA LYS A 71 -2.88 7.12 -6.50
C LYS A 71 -2.32 5.92 -5.75
N CYS A 72 -3.18 5.27 -4.96
CA CYS A 72 -2.91 3.96 -4.39
C CYS A 72 -4.15 3.10 -4.52
N GLY A 73 -3.97 1.81 -4.60
CA GLY A 73 -5.08 0.89 -4.78
C GLY A 73 -4.74 -0.52 -4.35
N VAL A 74 -5.78 -1.30 -4.17
CA VAL A 74 -5.69 -2.71 -3.79
C VAL A 74 -6.00 -3.57 -5.00
N ILE A 75 -5.28 -4.67 -5.12
CA ILE A 75 -5.56 -5.69 -6.14
C ILE A 75 -6.37 -6.79 -5.46
N ASN A 76 -7.59 -6.97 -5.92
CA ASN A 76 -8.52 -7.95 -5.36
C ASN A 76 -9.17 -8.73 -6.50
N PRO A 77 -9.09 -10.08 -6.51
CA PRO A 77 -8.42 -10.92 -5.53
C PRO A 77 -6.89 -10.81 -5.56
N ARG A 78 -6.24 -11.33 -4.53
CA ARG A 78 -4.78 -11.31 -4.43
C ARG A 78 -4.21 -12.40 -5.33
N TYR A 79 -3.85 -12.03 -6.54
CA TYR A 79 -3.30 -12.97 -7.52
C TYR A 79 -1.92 -13.44 -7.11
N PRO A 80 -1.64 -14.76 -7.18
CA PRO A 80 -0.26 -15.24 -7.00
C PRO A 80 0.58 -14.82 -8.19
N VAL A 81 1.82 -14.43 -7.93
CA VAL A 81 2.75 -13.92 -8.95
C VAL A 81 4.09 -14.60 -8.78
N GLN A 82 4.64 -15.07 -9.89
CA GLN A 82 5.99 -15.59 -9.93
C GLN A 82 6.97 -14.44 -10.15
N LEU A 83 8.22 -14.66 -9.74
CA LEU A 83 9.25 -13.62 -9.83
C LEU A 83 9.39 -13.06 -11.23
N ARG A 84 9.35 -13.93 -12.24
CA ARG A 84 9.49 -13.53 -13.66
C ARG A 84 8.31 -12.67 -14.15
N ASP A 85 7.16 -12.74 -13.49
CA ASP A 85 5.96 -12.03 -13.91
C ASP A 85 5.81 -10.66 -13.24
N LEU A 86 6.66 -10.34 -12.27
CA LEU A 86 6.57 -9.09 -11.52
C LEU A 86 6.69 -7.86 -12.42
N GLU A 87 7.60 -7.88 -13.38
CA GLU A 87 7.78 -6.74 -14.28
C GLU A 87 6.55 -6.53 -15.17
N THR A 88 5.92 -7.60 -15.62
CA THR A 88 4.69 -7.51 -16.41
C THR A 88 3.58 -6.83 -15.63
N TRP A 89 3.40 -7.23 -14.37
CA TRP A 89 2.41 -6.61 -13.51
C TRP A 89 2.73 -5.15 -13.22
N ALA A 90 4.00 -4.84 -12.96
CA ALA A 90 4.42 -3.47 -12.72
C ALA A 90 4.16 -2.60 -13.94
N THR A 91 4.44 -3.10 -15.14
CA THR A 91 4.20 -2.35 -16.37
C THR A 91 2.72 -2.06 -16.59
N GLN A 92 1.85 -3.00 -16.23
CA GLN A 92 0.40 -2.84 -16.39
C GLN A 92 -0.22 -1.91 -15.37
N LEU A 93 0.27 -1.94 -14.13
CA LEU A 93 -0.34 -1.20 -13.02
C LEU A 93 0.24 0.18 -12.82
N LEU A 94 1.50 0.38 -13.16
CA LEU A 94 2.19 1.63 -12.91
C LEU A 94 2.29 2.46 -14.19
N PRO A 95 2.25 3.79 -14.08
CA PRO A 95 2.35 4.66 -15.25
C PRO A 95 3.71 4.64 -15.92
N SER A 96 4.76 4.25 -15.18
CA SER A 96 6.12 4.22 -15.70
C SER A 96 6.93 3.20 -14.91
N ARG A 97 7.95 2.61 -15.56
CA ARG A 97 8.86 1.68 -14.89
C ARG A 97 9.66 2.34 -13.77
N GLN A 98 9.87 3.64 -13.89
CA GLN A 98 10.68 4.39 -12.93
C GLN A 98 9.85 5.06 -11.85
N PHE A 99 8.53 4.87 -11.87
CA PHE A 99 7.62 5.65 -11.06
C PHE A 99 6.57 4.73 -10.44
N GLY A 100 6.55 4.68 -9.12
CA GLY A 100 5.58 3.90 -8.39
C GLY A 100 6.05 2.50 -8.05
N TYR A 101 5.26 1.80 -7.24
CA TYR A 101 5.61 0.49 -6.73
C TYR A 101 4.39 -0.40 -6.63
N VAL A 102 4.61 -1.68 -6.89
CA VAL A 102 3.62 -2.74 -6.65
C VAL A 102 4.01 -3.42 -5.35
N VAL A 103 3.06 -3.55 -4.44
CA VAL A 103 3.28 -4.15 -3.12
C VAL A 103 2.75 -5.58 -3.14
N LEU A 104 3.54 -6.51 -2.63
CA LEU A 104 3.15 -7.90 -2.55
C LEU A 104 3.46 -8.48 -1.18
N THR A 105 2.74 -9.53 -0.83
CA THR A 105 3.00 -10.29 0.39
C THR A 105 3.75 -11.56 0.02
N THR A 106 4.90 -11.78 0.66
CA THR A 106 5.77 -12.91 0.40
C THR A 106 6.06 -13.67 1.68
N SER A 107 6.75 -14.80 1.56
CA SER A 107 7.20 -15.55 2.73
C SER A 107 8.17 -14.75 3.61
N ALA A 108 8.86 -13.76 3.03
CA ALA A 108 9.77 -12.88 3.75
C ALA A 108 9.06 -11.62 4.29
N GLY A 109 7.76 -11.47 4.06
CA GLY A 109 6.98 -10.34 4.55
C GLY A 109 6.35 -9.53 3.42
N ILE A 110 5.79 -8.39 3.77
CA ILE A 110 5.20 -7.47 2.80
C ILE A 110 6.30 -6.54 2.30
N MET A 111 6.43 -6.42 0.98
CA MET A 111 7.48 -5.63 0.36
C MET A 111 7.06 -5.14 -1.02
N ASP A 112 7.84 -4.24 -1.60
CA ASP A 112 7.60 -3.77 -2.95
C ASP A 112 8.18 -4.75 -3.97
N HIS A 113 7.86 -4.55 -5.24
CA HIS A 113 8.29 -5.47 -6.30
C HIS A 113 9.80 -5.43 -6.52
N GLU A 114 10.45 -4.29 -6.31
CA GLU A 114 11.90 -4.20 -6.49
C GLU A 114 12.67 -4.95 -5.40
N GLU A 115 12.21 -4.83 -4.16
CA GLU A 115 12.80 -5.56 -3.04
C GLU A 115 12.59 -7.06 -3.20
N ALA A 116 11.40 -7.48 -3.64
CA ALA A 116 11.11 -8.88 -3.89
C ALA A 116 12.04 -9.46 -4.97
N ARG A 117 12.29 -8.69 -6.02
CA ARG A 117 13.19 -9.10 -7.09
C ARG A 117 14.63 -9.25 -6.58
N ARG A 118 15.09 -8.31 -5.77
CA ARG A 118 16.44 -8.39 -5.19
C ARG A 118 16.60 -9.58 -4.26
N LYS A 119 15.56 -9.93 -3.52
CA LYS A 119 15.59 -11.06 -2.59
C LYS A 119 15.22 -12.38 -3.25
N HIS A 120 14.87 -12.37 -4.54
CA HIS A 120 14.44 -13.55 -5.28
C HIS A 120 13.28 -14.28 -4.62
N VAL A 121 12.31 -13.52 -4.12
CA VAL A 121 11.09 -14.08 -3.53
C VAL A 121 9.88 -13.62 -4.32
N ALA A 122 8.83 -14.41 -4.29
CA ALA A 122 7.58 -14.09 -4.93
C ALA A 122 6.44 -14.39 -3.97
N GLY A 123 5.24 -13.95 -4.30
CA GLY A 123 4.09 -14.14 -3.43
C GLY A 123 2.82 -13.69 -4.12
N LYS A 124 1.92 -13.07 -3.38
CA LYS A 124 0.65 -12.60 -3.89
C LYS A 124 0.63 -11.08 -3.96
N LEU A 125 0.02 -10.55 -5.00
CA LEU A 125 -0.15 -9.11 -5.14
C LEU A 125 -1.08 -8.59 -4.06
N LEU A 126 -0.70 -7.47 -3.47
CA LEU A 126 -1.49 -6.82 -2.43
C LEU A 126 -2.11 -5.52 -2.94
N GLY A 127 -1.31 -4.69 -3.58
CA GLY A 127 -1.75 -3.41 -4.08
C GLY A 127 -0.63 -2.68 -4.80
N PHE A 128 -0.86 -1.39 -5.05
CA PHE A 128 0.13 -0.55 -5.72
C PHE A 128 -0.04 0.90 -5.27
N PHE A 129 0.99 1.70 -5.51
CA PHE A 129 0.91 3.16 -5.30
C PHE A 129 1.88 3.88 -6.25
N TYR A 130 1.51 5.09 -6.61
CA TYR A 130 2.39 5.96 -7.39
C TYR A 130 2.04 7.43 -7.22
#